data_42f4e9c01ef45d40931454be402e94c7
#
_entry.id   42f4e9c01ef45d40931454be402e94c7
#
_cell.length_a   1.000
_cell.length_b   1.000
_cell.length_c   1.000
_cell.angle_alpha   90.00
_cell.angle_beta   90.00
_cell.angle_gamma   90.00
#
_symmetry.space_group_name_H-M   'P 1'
#
loop_
_entity.id
_entity.type
_entity.pdbx_description
1 polymer ?
#
loop_
_entity_poly.entity_id
_entity_poly.type
_entity_poly.pdbx_seq_one_letter_code
_entity_poly.pdbx_strand_id
1 'polypeptide(L)'
;MTVPDAVSNLFVESLKLSAKQRTGLDVIHEHPRGITAARIATIMGTTVNTLRGHLDELLAQEAIRAEAPNVGSRGRPALVYYSRVPDNRAIALEYITLVRVFARR
;
A
#
# COMPACT_ATOMS: atom_id res chain seq x y z
N MET A 1 24.80 -5.58 6.55
CA MET A 1 24.10 -6.87 6.45
C MET A 1 23.30 -6.90 5.18
N THR A 2 23.56 -7.87 4.34
CA THR A 2 22.89 -7.99 3.05
C THR A 2 21.55 -8.69 3.22
N VAL A 3 20.48 -8.07 2.76
CA VAL A 3 19.15 -8.67 2.79
C VAL A 3 19.03 -9.65 1.61
N PRO A 4 18.55 -10.89 1.82
CA PRO A 4 18.34 -11.83 0.71
C PRO A 4 17.36 -11.27 -0.33
N ASP A 5 17.56 -11.60 -1.61
CA ASP A 5 16.71 -11.11 -2.70
C ASP A 5 15.23 -11.42 -2.50
N ALA A 6 14.91 -12.59 -1.95
CA ALA A 6 13.53 -12.97 -1.68
C ALA A 6 12.86 -12.03 -0.66
N VAL A 7 13.63 -11.49 0.30
CA VAL A 7 13.10 -10.55 1.29
C VAL A 7 13.00 -9.14 0.71
N SER A 8 13.97 -8.70 -0.12
CA SER A 8 13.93 -7.37 -0.72
C SER A 8 12.74 -7.21 -1.66
N ASN A 9 12.24 -8.28 -2.28
CA ASN A 9 11.06 -8.23 -3.14
C ASN A 9 9.76 -7.97 -2.37
N LEU A 10 9.78 -8.10 -1.05
CA LEU A 10 8.63 -7.79 -0.19
C LEU A 10 8.57 -6.31 0.17
N PHE A 11 9.62 -5.54 -0.08
CA PHE A 11 9.67 -4.13 0.29
C PHE A 11 9.16 -3.22 -0.81
N VAL A 12 8.60 -2.09 -0.40
CA VAL A 12 8.08 -1.07 -1.31
C VAL A 12 9.17 -0.59 -2.27
N GLU A 13 10.42 -0.55 -1.83
CA GLU A 13 11.56 -0.13 -2.65
C GLU A 13 11.81 -1.02 -3.86
N SER A 14 11.28 -2.24 -3.87
CA SER A 14 11.35 -3.11 -5.04
C SER A 14 10.42 -2.67 -6.17
N LEU A 15 9.44 -1.82 -5.87
CA LEU A 15 8.50 -1.25 -6.84
C LEU A 15 9.08 0.02 -7.44
N LYS A 16 8.80 0.24 -8.72
CA LYS A 16 9.21 1.46 -9.42
C LYS A 16 8.14 2.54 -9.22
N LEU A 17 8.21 3.23 -8.10
CA LEU A 17 7.22 4.23 -7.73
C LEU A 17 7.80 5.64 -7.75
N SER A 18 7.01 6.61 -8.26
CA SER A 18 7.29 8.02 -8.06
C SER A 18 7.06 8.40 -6.59
N ALA A 19 7.54 9.59 -6.19
CA ALA A 19 7.32 10.08 -4.83
C ALA A 19 5.83 10.15 -4.46
N LYS A 20 5.00 10.61 -5.38
CA LYS A 20 3.55 10.72 -5.15
C LYS A 20 2.85 9.37 -5.11
N GLN A 21 3.28 8.42 -5.93
CA GLN A 21 2.76 7.05 -5.88
C GLN A 21 3.13 6.39 -4.55
N ARG A 22 4.34 6.59 -4.08
CA ARG A 22 4.77 6.09 -2.77
C ARG A 22 3.96 6.70 -1.63
N THR A 23 3.71 8.00 -1.67
CA THR A 23 2.85 8.67 -0.69
C THR A 23 1.44 8.09 -0.70
N GLY A 24 0.87 7.86 -1.88
CA GLY A 24 -0.44 7.22 -2.02
C GLY A 24 -0.46 5.82 -1.42
N LEU A 25 0.57 5.03 -1.68
CA LEU A 25 0.69 3.69 -1.10
C LEU A 25 0.80 3.74 0.42
N ASP A 26 1.55 4.68 0.97
CA ASP A 26 1.68 4.87 2.41
C ASP A 26 0.32 5.18 3.06
N VAL A 27 -0.47 6.03 2.43
CA VAL A 27 -1.83 6.34 2.91
C VAL A 27 -2.69 5.08 2.92
N ILE A 28 -2.62 4.27 1.88
CA ILE A 28 -3.38 3.01 1.80
C ILE A 28 -2.91 2.03 2.88
N HIS A 29 -1.61 1.94 3.14
CA HIS A 29 -1.05 1.12 4.23
C HIS A 29 -1.61 1.50 5.60
N GLU A 30 -1.87 2.79 5.83
CA GLU A 30 -2.43 3.27 7.08
C GLU A 30 -3.91 2.92 7.25
N HIS A 31 -4.55 2.41 6.18
CA HIS A 31 -5.98 2.07 6.18
C HIS A 31 -6.18 0.60 5.79
N PRO A 32 -5.81 -0.34 6.67
CA PRO A 32 -5.90 -1.78 6.34
C PRO A 32 -7.32 -2.27 6.07
N ARG A 33 -8.33 -1.53 6.52
CA ARG A 33 -9.74 -1.85 6.23
C ARG A 33 -10.24 -1.25 4.92
N GLY A 34 -9.35 -0.59 4.18
CA GLY A 34 -9.66 0.02 2.91
C GLY A 34 -9.91 1.51 2.99
N ILE A 35 -9.69 2.20 1.88
CA ILE A 35 -9.88 3.65 1.77
C ILE A 35 -10.33 3.98 0.35
N THR A 36 -11.23 4.97 0.22
CA THR A 36 -11.71 5.43 -1.09
C THR A 36 -10.74 6.42 -1.73
N ALA A 37 -10.80 6.54 -3.06
CA ALA A 37 -9.98 7.52 -3.78
C ALA A 37 -10.24 8.95 -3.29
N ALA A 38 -11.50 9.30 -3.00
CA ALA A 38 -11.84 10.62 -2.51
C ALA A 38 -11.13 10.95 -1.19
N ARG A 39 -11.09 9.99 -0.27
CA ARG A 39 -10.39 10.18 1.01
C ARG A 39 -8.88 10.25 0.84
N ILE A 40 -8.32 9.42 -0.02
CA ILE A 40 -6.89 9.47 -0.32
C ILE A 40 -6.53 10.85 -0.88
N ALA A 41 -7.32 11.33 -1.84
CA ALA A 41 -7.11 12.65 -2.45
C ALA A 41 -7.16 13.78 -1.40
N THR A 42 -8.11 13.71 -0.48
CA THR A 42 -8.23 14.69 0.62
C THR A 42 -6.98 14.67 1.51
N ILE A 43 -6.53 13.49 1.90
CA ILE A 43 -5.34 13.34 2.77
C ILE A 43 -4.09 13.87 2.06
N MET A 44 -3.96 13.58 0.77
CA MET A 44 -2.80 14.01 -0.02
C MET A 44 -2.86 15.46 -0.49
N GLY A 45 -4.00 16.12 -0.34
CA GLY A 45 -4.18 17.49 -0.81
C GLY A 45 -4.21 17.59 -2.34
N THR A 46 -4.77 16.62 -3.01
CA THR A 46 -4.86 16.57 -4.47
C THR A 46 -6.30 16.29 -4.92
N THR A 47 -6.52 16.32 -6.23
CA THR A 47 -7.83 15.98 -6.80
C THR A 47 -7.91 14.49 -7.09
N VAL A 48 -9.14 13.96 -7.16
CA VAL A 48 -9.38 12.56 -7.51
C VAL A 48 -8.86 12.27 -8.93
N ASN A 49 -9.02 13.20 -9.86
CA ASN A 49 -8.54 13.02 -11.24
C ASN A 49 -7.02 12.85 -11.29
N THR A 50 -6.28 13.68 -10.57
CA THR A 50 -4.81 13.55 -10.47
C THR A 50 -4.43 12.24 -9.80
N LEU A 51 -5.14 11.88 -8.73
CA LEU A 51 -4.86 10.66 -7.99
C LEU A 51 -5.11 9.41 -8.83
N ARG A 52 -6.12 9.40 -9.69
CA ARG A 52 -6.45 8.23 -10.52
C ARG A 52 -5.26 7.72 -11.31
N GLY A 53 -4.46 8.63 -11.90
CA GLY A 53 -3.26 8.22 -12.61
C GLY A 53 -2.27 7.47 -11.73
N HIS A 54 -2.09 7.93 -10.51
CA HIS A 54 -1.21 7.27 -9.53
C HIS A 54 -1.77 5.92 -9.07
N LEU A 55 -3.09 5.86 -8.84
CA LEU A 55 -3.75 4.60 -8.46
C LEU A 55 -3.67 3.57 -9.58
N ASP A 56 -3.86 3.98 -10.83
CA ASP A 56 -3.75 3.10 -12.00
C ASP A 56 -2.35 2.48 -12.09
N GLU A 57 -1.31 3.27 -11.85
CA GLU A 57 0.06 2.77 -11.82
C GLU A 57 0.30 1.79 -10.67
N LEU A 58 -0.24 2.08 -9.50
CA LEU A 58 -0.13 1.17 -8.35
C LEU A 58 -0.87 -0.15 -8.62
N LEU A 59 -2.03 -0.09 -9.25
CA LEU A 59 -2.76 -1.28 -9.67
C LEU A 59 -1.99 -2.08 -10.71
N ALA A 60 -1.39 -1.41 -11.70
CA ALA A 60 -0.60 -2.05 -12.76
C ALA A 60 0.62 -2.79 -12.19
N GLN A 61 1.23 -2.27 -11.14
CA GLN A 61 2.34 -2.90 -10.45
C GLN A 61 1.91 -3.90 -9.37
N GLU A 62 0.60 -4.14 -9.25
CA GLU A 62 0.02 -5.04 -8.24
C GLU A 62 0.37 -4.65 -6.80
N ALA A 63 0.64 -3.38 -6.56
CA ALA A 63 0.93 -2.87 -5.22
C ALA A 63 -0.34 -2.71 -4.38
N ILE A 64 -1.47 -2.49 -5.04
CA ILE A 64 -2.78 -2.33 -4.42
C ILE A 64 -3.84 -3.13 -5.16
N ARG A 65 -4.97 -3.35 -4.51
CA ARG A 65 -6.17 -3.91 -5.15
C ARG A 65 -7.35 -2.98 -4.90
N ALA A 66 -8.35 -3.04 -5.77
CA ALA A 66 -9.57 -2.25 -5.65
C ALA A 66 -10.77 -3.19 -5.58
N GLU A 67 -11.72 -2.88 -4.69
CA GLU A 67 -12.95 -3.65 -4.53
C GLU A 67 -14.14 -2.72 -4.47
N ALA A 68 -15.26 -3.16 -5.07
CA ALA A 68 -16.54 -2.49 -4.92
C ALA A 68 -17.22 -3.00 -3.65
N PRO A 69 -17.47 -2.15 -2.66
CA PRO A 69 -17.87 -2.63 -1.33
C PRO A 69 -19.30 -3.12 -1.21
N ASN A 70 -20.18 -2.84 -2.13
CA ASN A 70 -21.57 -3.31 -1.94
C ASN A 70 -22.38 -3.31 -3.24
N VAL A 71 -23.00 -4.46 -3.51
CA VAL A 71 -23.71 -4.71 -4.77
C VAL A 71 -25.15 -4.18 -4.76
N GLY A 72 -25.64 -3.65 -3.65
CA GLY A 72 -27.04 -3.26 -3.52
C GLY A 72 -27.32 -1.77 -3.44
N SER A 73 -26.29 -0.91 -3.45
CA SER A 73 -26.50 0.53 -3.32
C SER A 73 -26.85 1.18 -4.66
N ARG A 74 -27.71 2.18 -4.62
CA ARG A 74 -28.04 2.99 -5.79
C ARG A 74 -26.83 3.81 -6.21
N GLY A 75 -26.54 3.81 -7.53
CA GLY A 75 -25.44 4.56 -8.11
C GLY A 75 -24.15 3.74 -8.20
N ARG A 76 -23.09 4.36 -8.70
CA ARG A 76 -21.78 3.71 -8.80
C ARG A 76 -21.19 3.59 -7.40
N PRO A 77 -20.94 2.38 -6.90
CA PRO A 77 -20.26 2.24 -5.63
C PRO A 77 -18.85 2.80 -5.75
N ALA A 78 -18.42 3.57 -4.75
CA ALA A 78 -17.06 4.04 -4.68
C ALA A 78 -16.13 2.85 -4.48
N LEU A 79 -15.07 2.76 -5.29
CA LEU A 79 -14.06 1.72 -5.13
C LEU A 79 -13.29 1.94 -3.83
N VAL A 80 -12.99 0.84 -3.15
CA VAL A 80 -12.17 0.84 -1.93
C VAL A 80 -10.85 0.19 -2.27
N TYR A 81 -9.76 0.85 -1.89
CA TYR A 81 -8.39 0.42 -2.20
C TYR A 81 -7.74 -0.19 -0.98
N TYR A 82 -6.98 -1.26 -1.21
CA TYR A 82 -6.25 -2.01 -0.19
C TYR A 82 -4.81 -2.24 -0.65
N SER A 83 -3.89 -2.22 0.28
CA SER A 83 -2.50 -2.56 -0.04
C SER A 83 -2.34 -4.06 -0.26
N ARG A 84 -1.54 -4.42 -1.28
CA ARG A 84 -1.10 -5.80 -1.53
C ARG A 84 0.36 -6.00 -1.14
N VAL A 85 1.05 -4.91 -0.86
CA VAL A 85 2.46 -4.94 -0.48
C VAL A 85 2.55 -4.79 1.03
N PRO A 86 3.29 -5.67 1.73
CA PRO A 86 3.47 -5.52 3.18
C PRO A 86 4.13 -4.20 3.53
N ASP A 87 3.77 -3.65 4.69
CA ASP A 87 4.43 -2.46 5.21
C ASP A 87 5.86 -2.83 5.61
N ASN A 88 6.84 -2.13 5.02
CA ASN A 88 8.26 -2.35 5.29
C ASN A 88 8.58 -2.26 6.78
N ARG A 89 7.93 -1.32 7.49
CA ARG A 89 8.19 -1.12 8.92
C ARG A 89 7.76 -2.32 9.73
N ALA A 90 6.61 -2.90 9.42
CA ALA A 90 6.13 -4.09 10.11
C ALA A 90 7.05 -5.29 9.86
N ILE A 91 7.47 -5.50 8.61
CA ILE A 91 8.39 -6.59 8.26
C ILE A 91 9.73 -6.40 8.97
N ALA A 92 10.26 -5.19 8.97
CA ALA A 92 11.54 -4.89 9.64
C ALA A 92 11.47 -5.17 11.13
N LEU A 93 10.37 -4.80 11.79
CA LEU A 93 10.17 -5.06 13.22
C LEU A 93 10.09 -6.55 13.52
N GLU A 94 9.37 -7.32 12.71
CA GLU A 94 9.28 -8.76 12.87
C GLU A 94 10.65 -9.42 12.70
N TYR A 95 11.41 -9.00 11.69
CA TYR A 95 12.76 -9.51 11.46
C TYR A 95 13.69 -9.22 12.64
N ILE A 96 13.67 -8.01 13.15
CA ILE A 96 14.47 -7.61 14.31
C ILE A 96 14.08 -8.43 15.54
N THR A 97 12.80 -8.65 15.76
CA THR A 97 12.30 -9.44 16.88
C THR A 97 12.79 -10.87 16.79
N LEU A 98 12.73 -11.50 15.62
CA LEU A 98 13.22 -12.86 15.42
C LEU A 98 14.72 -12.96 15.69
N VAL A 99 15.50 -12.01 15.18
CA VAL A 99 16.96 -11.98 15.41
C VAL A 99 17.26 -11.88 16.90
N ARG A 100 16.55 -11.04 17.64
CA ARG A 100 16.74 -10.89 19.09
C ARG A 100 16.43 -12.19 19.84
N VAL A 101 15.35 -12.88 19.45
CA VAL A 101 14.99 -14.15 20.07
C VAL A 101 16.10 -15.19 19.88
N PHE A 102 16.63 -15.31 18.66
CA PHE A 102 17.72 -16.24 18.39
C PHE A 102 19.02 -15.86 19.08
N ALA A 103 19.32 -14.57 19.20
CA ALA A 103 20.53 -14.10 19.85
C ALA A 103 20.57 -14.34 21.36
N ARG A 104 19.43 -14.58 22.00
CA ARG A 104 19.33 -14.84 23.44
C ARG A 104 19.59 -16.28 23.85
N ARG A 105 19.78 -17.16 22.90
CA ARG A 105 20.05 -18.60 23.20
C ARG A 105 21.51 -18.89 23.47
#